data_999c6c9e4a29e0420ed21b6100d58b99
#
_entry.id   999c6c9e4a29e0420ed21b6100d58b99
#
_cell.length_a   1.000
_cell.length_b   1.000
_cell.length_c   1.000
_cell.angle_alpha   90.00
_cell.angle_beta   90.00
_cell.angle_gamma   90.00
#
_symmetry.space_group_name_H-M   'P 1'
#
loop_
_entity.id
_entity.type
_entity.pdbx_description
1 polymer ?
#
loop_
_entity_poly.entity_id
_entity_poly.type
_entity_poly.pdbx_seq_one_letter_code
_entity_poly.pdbx_strand_id
1 'polypeptide(L)'
;SVGWMVRYIKSLAKPMGRIHIDFGEPVRLDSAPDPNDQLAISKIAFQVAVEANRVTPATFPAVVSTALLGAFPRALTEPEIIREVSTMTQWATGRGVRLSPDFNLNFADDMAGLLANMIKEGIITRFEGGPETVYGIAEGQAPIASFYRNTIVHFFLTRAVAELALLAVSEQRRAVATLDHFWAEVRELRDLFKFEFFYPDTQEFEQQIDAELCRDEPRWQSLLSERPDNARLIINRLSPKLGHVALTIFAEAYSVGTDILLRQPDDEPLDEAAFIDRCMSYGRQAYLQRRI
;
A
#
# COMPACT_ATOMS: atom_id res chain seq x y z
N SER A 1 35.46 7.21 14.62
CA SER A 1 36.67 7.77 14.01
C SER A 1 36.42 9.22 13.61
N VAL A 2 37.46 10.04 13.60
CA VAL A 2 37.39 11.47 13.22
C VAL A 2 36.76 11.62 11.81
N GLY A 3 37.06 10.71 10.88
CA GLY A 3 36.48 10.71 9.54
C GLY A 3 34.96 10.49 9.52
N TRP A 4 34.39 9.76 10.46
CA TRP A 4 32.94 9.64 10.62
C TRP A 4 32.33 10.96 11.10
N MET A 5 32.96 11.59 12.08
CA MET A 5 32.47 12.86 12.65
C MET A 5 32.50 13.99 11.63
N VAL A 6 33.55 14.07 10.79
CA VAL A 6 33.63 15.05 9.70
C VAL A 6 32.53 14.79 8.65
N ARG A 7 32.27 13.53 8.28
CA ARG A 7 31.18 13.18 7.37
C ARG A 7 29.81 13.51 7.96
N TYR A 8 29.61 13.24 9.25
CA TYR A 8 28.38 13.58 9.96
C TYR A 8 28.13 15.09 9.99
N ILE A 9 29.14 15.90 10.35
CA ILE A 9 29.04 17.38 10.36
C ILE A 9 28.76 17.89 8.92
N LYS A 10 29.43 17.34 7.91
CA LYS A 10 29.14 17.70 6.52
C LYS A 10 27.73 17.29 6.08
N SER A 11 27.18 16.21 6.60
CA SER A 11 25.80 15.80 6.31
C SER A 11 24.77 16.74 6.94
N LEU A 12 25.05 17.31 8.13
CA LEU A 12 24.19 18.29 8.79
C LEU A 12 24.09 19.63 8.05
N ALA A 13 25.10 19.95 7.20
CA ALA A 13 25.10 21.16 6.39
C ALA A 13 24.31 20.99 5.06
N LYS A 14 23.85 19.77 4.74
CA LYS A 14 23.00 19.55 3.57
C LYS A 14 21.56 20.01 3.87
N PRO A 15 20.86 20.62 2.90
CA PRO A 15 19.43 20.88 3.07
C PRO A 15 18.70 19.55 3.28
N MET A 16 18.10 19.37 4.45
CA MET A 16 17.41 18.13 4.84
C MET A 16 15.93 18.13 4.45
N GLY A 17 15.51 19.04 3.58
CA GLY A 17 14.12 19.18 3.19
C GLY A 17 13.30 19.94 4.25
N ARG A 18 11.99 19.75 4.19
CA ARG A 18 11.03 20.35 5.13
C ARG A 18 10.46 19.28 6.06
N ILE A 19 10.17 19.68 7.27
CA ILE A 19 9.46 18.86 8.25
C ILE A 19 8.07 19.46 8.40
N HIS A 20 7.04 18.65 8.17
CA HIS A 20 5.65 19.00 8.42
C HIS A 20 5.20 18.31 9.70
N ILE A 21 4.54 19.05 10.56
CA ILE A 21 3.97 18.54 11.81
C ILE A 21 2.48 18.79 11.75
N ASP A 22 1.71 17.70 11.75
CA ASP A 22 0.26 17.72 11.82
C ASP A 22 -0.21 17.15 13.14
N PHE A 23 -1.28 17.72 13.67
CA PHE A 23 -1.91 17.26 14.91
C PHE A 23 -3.25 16.62 14.57
N GLY A 24 -3.44 15.39 15.07
CA GLY A 24 -4.72 14.70 15.01
C GLY A 24 -5.65 15.10 16.14
N GLU A 25 -6.84 14.51 16.16
CA GLU A 25 -7.75 14.66 17.28
C GLU A 25 -7.13 14.06 18.54
N PRO A 26 -7.23 14.74 19.69
CA PRO A 26 -6.62 14.23 20.90
C PRO A 26 -7.36 12.98 21.39
N VAL A 27 -6.61 11.94 21.69
CA VAL A 27 -7.14 10.76 22.38
C VAL A 27 -7.39 11.14 23.84
N ARG A 28 -8.67 11.23 24.22
CA ARG A 28 -9.08 11.61 25.58
C ARG A 28 -9.00 10.40 26.50
N LEU A 29 -8.41 10.60 27.66
CA LEU A 29 -8.39 9.62 28.74
C LEU A 29 -9.24 10.20 29.88
N ASP A 30 -10.42 9.63 30.11
CA ASP A 30 -11.31 10.03 31.21
C ASP A 30 -10.71 9.65 32.57
N SER A 31 -9.91 8.58 32.59
CA SER A 31 -9.09 8.16 33.73
C SER A 31 -7.80 7.51 33.21
N ALA A 32 -6.75 7.55 34.02
CA ALA A 32 -5.53 6.81 33.70
C ALA A 32 -5.86 5.29 33.66
N PRO A 33 -5.45 4.56 32.62
CA PRO A 33 -5.64 3.11 32.58
C PRO A 33 -4.83 2.46 33.73
N ASP A 34 -5.34 1.34 34.24
CA ASP A 34 -4.56 0.53 35.18
C ASP A 34 -3.26 0.07 34.47
N PRO A 35 -2.08 0.33 35.01
CA PRO A 35 -0.80 -0.11 34.45
C PRO A 35 -0.70 -1.63 34.22
N ASN A 36 -1.52 -2.41 34.92
CA ASN A 36 -1.58 -3.86 34.79
C ASN A 36 -2.63 -4.34 33.76
N ASP A 37 -3.50 -3.44 33.28
CA ASP A 37 -4.45 -3.76 32.23
C ASP A 37 -3.81 -3.53 30.85
N GLN A 38 -3.10 -4.54 30.37
CA GLN A 38 -2.44 -4.52 29.06
C GLN A 38 -3.42 -4.31 27.93
N LEU A 39 -4.67 -4.76 28.05
CA LEU A 39 -5.68 -4.59 27.02
C LEU A 39 -6.14 -3.12 26.90
N ALA A 40 -6.34 -2.44 28.01
CA ALA A 40 -6.70 -1.03 28.03
C ALA A 40 -5.56 -0.16 27.44
N ILE A 41 -4.31 -0.45 27.83
CA ILE A 41 -3.13 0.23 27.27
C ILE A 41 -3.02 0.01 25.77
N SER A 42 -3.20 -1.23 25.30
CA SER A 42 -3.13 -1.57 23.88
C SER A 42 -4.22 -0.87 23.07
N LYS A 43 -5.45 -0.74 23.60
CA LYS A 43 -6.53 0.00 22.94
C LYS A 43 -6.21 1.48 22.77
N ILE A 44 -5.63 2.11 23.78
CA ILE A 44 -5.21 3.52 23.72
C ILE A 44 -4.09 3.68 22.68
N ALA A 45 -3.07 2.83 22.72
CA ALA A 45 -1.98 2.84 21.75
C ALA A 45 -2.49 2.67 20.32
N PHE A 46 -3.46 1.77 20.12
CA PHE A 46 -4.13 1.59 18.83
C PHE A 46 -4.84 2.87 18.37
N GLN A 47 -5.63 3.52 19.22
CA GLN A 47 -6.31 4.77 18.89
C GLN A 47 -5.32 5.87 18.49
N VAL A 48 -4.21 6.01 19.24
CA VAL A 48 -3.14 6.97 18.91
C VAL A 48 -2.53 6.66 17.54
N ALA A 49 -2.25 5.39 17.24
CA ALA A 49 -1.65 4.98 15.99
C ALA A 49 -2.61 5.18 14.79
N VAL A 50 -3.89 4.87 14.96
CA VAL A 50 -4.94 5.14 13.94
C VAL A 50 -5.03 6.63 13.65
N GLU A 51 -5.03 7.47 14.69
CA GLU A 51 -5.12 8.91 14.53
C GLU A 51 -3.87 9.50 13.88
N ALA A 52 -2.69 9.01 14.23
CA ALA A 52 -1.44 9.38 13.58
C ALA A 52 -1.45 9.05 12.07
N ASN A 53 -1.94 7.86 11.69
CA ASN A 53 -2.10 7.48 10.29
C ASN A 53 -3.09 8.40 9.57
N ARG A 54 -4.24 8.70 10.20
CA ARG A 54 -5.29 9.55 9.61
C ARG A 54 -4.81 10.94 9.23
N VAL A 55 -3.92 11.53 10.04
CA VAL A 55 -3.42 12.90 9.80
C VAL A 55 -2.14 12.95 8.98
N THR A 56 -1.50 11.81 8.71
CA THR A 56 -0.30 11.76 7.87
C THR A 56 -0.61 12.25 6.46
N PRO A 57 0.05 13.32 5.97
CA PRO A 57 -0.23 13.81 4.63
C PRO A 57 0.43 12.93 3.56
N ALA A 58 -0.22 12.77 2.42
CA ALA A 58 0.41 12.17 1.26
C ALA A 58 1.47 13.11 0.69
N THR A 59 2.72 12.64 0.63
CA THR A 59 3.84 13.41 0.08
C THR A 59 4.06 13.09 -1.39
N PHE A 60 4.60 14.05 -2.15
CA PHE A 60 4.90 13.84 -3.57
C PHE A 60 5.83 12.64 -3.82
N PRO A 61 6.96 12.46 -3.08
CA PRO A 61 7.78 11.27 -3.23
C PRO A 61 7.04 9.96 -2.94
N ALA A 62 6.12 9.95 -1.97
CA ALA A 62 5.35 8.75 -1.64
C ALA A 62 4.41 8.34 -2.78
N VAL A 63 3.68 9.31 -3.38
CA VAL A 63 2.77 9.01 -4.50
C VAL A 63 3.55 8.58 -5.75
N VAL A 64 4.67 9.23 -6.07
CA VAL A 64 5.54 8.83 -7.21
C VAL A 64 6.14 7.44 -6.99
N SER A 65 6.63 7.15 -5.77
CA SER A 65 7.13 5.81 -5.44
C SER A 65 6.04 4.75 -5.58
N THR A 66 4.80 5.09 -5.18
CA THR A 66 3.64 4.23 -5.32
C THR A 66 3.35 3.93 -6.79
N ALA A 67 3.37 4.94 -7.66
CA ALA A 67 3.18 4.77 -9.10
C ALA A 67 4.25 3.86 -9.75
N LEU A 68 5.52 4.11 -9.42
CA LEU A 68 6.64 3.33 -9.95
C LEU A 68 6.62 1.88 -9.45
N LEU A 69 6.30 1.65 -8.17
CA LEU A 69 6.17 0.30 -7.62
C LEU A 69 4.98 -0.46 -8.24
N GLY A 70 3.87 0.23 -8.49
CA GLY A 70 2.71 -0.37 -9.15
C GLY A 70 2.98 -0.79 -10.61
N ALA A 71 3.93 -0.14 -11.27
CA ALA A 71 4.35 -0.53 -12.61
C ALA A 71 5.47 -1.59 -12.62
N PHE A 72 6.20 -1.75 -11.51
CA PHE A 72 7.35 -2.66 -11.42
C PHE A 72 7.00 -4.09 -11.89
N PRO A 73 7.87 -4.78 -12.67
CA PRO A 73 9.22 -4.37 -13.09
C PRO A 73 9.28 -3.47 -14.34
N ARG A 74 8.14 -3.02 -14.88
CA ARG A 74 8.08 -2.13 -16.04
C ARG A 74 8.54 -0.72 -15.66
N ALA A 75 9.38 -0.10 -16.49
CA ALA A 75 9.71 1.31 -16.38
C ALA A 75 8.62 2.17 -17.03
N LEU A 76 8.43 3.40 -16.53
CA LEU A 76 7.45 4.36 -17.02
C LEU A 76 8.14 5.56 -17.69
N THR A 77 7.52 6.12 -18.70
CA THR A 77 7.86 7.45 -19.20
C THR A 77 7.39 8.53 -18.23
N GLU A 78 7.97 9.72 -18.29
CA GLU A 78 7.53 10.84 -17.43
C GLU A 78 6.04 11.19 -17.63
N PRO A 79 5.48 11.26 -18.86
CA PRO A 79 4.04 11.43 -19.05
C PRO A 79 3.18 10.32 -18.43
N GLU A 80 3.65 9.06 -18.43
CA GLU A 80 2.96 7.97 -17.75
C GLU A 80 2.97 8.16 -16.23
N ILE A 81 4.13 8.53 -15.65
CA ILE A 81 4.24 8.84 -14.22
C ILE A 81 3.28 9.97 -13.84
N ILE A 82 3.28 11.06 -14.60
CA ILE A 82 2.39 12.20 -14.37
C ILE A 82 0.92 11.75 -14.38
N ARG A 83 0.53 10.93 -15.34
CA ARG A 83 -0.84 10.43 -15.44
C ARG A 83 -1.23 9.57 -14.22
N GLU A 84 -0.37 8.61 -13.84
CA GLU A 84 -0.64 7.74 -12.68
C GLU A 84 -0.72 8.55 -11.37
N VAL A 85 0.23 9.46 -11.17
CA VAL A 85 0.27 10.36 -10.01
C VAL A 85 -0.97 11.26 -9.98
N SER A 86 -1.38 11.84 -11.14
CA SER A 86 -2.58 12.66 -11.24
C SER A 86 -3.82 11.88 -10.84
N THR A 87 -3.97 10.67 -11.37
CA THR A 87 -5.14 9.83 -11.12
C THR A 87 -5.23 9.44 -9.64
N MET A 88 -4.10 9.01 -9.03
CA MET A 88 -4.05 8.69 -7.60
C MET A 88 -4.32 9.91 -6.71
N THR A 89 -3.75 11.06 -7.07
CA THR A 89 -3.92 12.31 -6.29
C THR A 89 -5.36 12.80 -6.34
N GLN A 90 -6.00 12.79 -7.52
CA GLN A 90 -7.42 13.16 -7.67
C GLN A 90 -8.32 12.21 -6.88
N TRP A 91 -8.06 10.91 -6.96
CA TRP A 91 -8.79 9.91 -6.19
C TRP A 91 -8.65 10.15 -4.68
N ALA A 92 -7.41 10.36 -4.20
CA ALA A 92 -7.12 10.56 -2.78
C ALA A 92 -7.75 11.86 -2.23
N THR A 93 -7.59 12.98 -2.94
CA THR A 93 -8.18 14.26 -2.53
C THR A 93 -9.70 14.23 -2.52
N GLY A 94 -10.33 13.54 -3.48
CA GLY A 94 -11.77 13.30 -3.52
C GLY A 94 -12.30 12.51 -2.31
N ARG A 95 -11.40 11.86 -1.54
CA ARG A 95 -11.69 11.12 -0.30
C ARG A 95 -11.20 11.82 0.97
N GLY A 96 -10.79 13.07 0.84
CA GLY A 96 -10.33 13.89 1.95
C GLY A 96 -8.91 13.58 2.42
N VAL A 97 -8.13 12.80 1.66
CA VAL A 97 -6.71 12.57 1.95
C VAL A 97 -5.98 13.90 1.79
N ARG A 98 -5.25 14.30 2.84
CA ARG A 98 -4.48 15.53 2.85
C ARG A 98 -3.18 15.34 2.07
N LEU A 99 -2.85 16.30 1.25
CA LEU A 99 -1.54 16.37 0.59
C LEU A 99 -0.58 17.19 1.46
N SER A 100 0.71 16.87 1.42
CA SER A 100 1.70 17.71 2.07
C SER A 100 1.71 19.12 1.43
N PRO A 101 2.00 20.18 2.21
CA PRO A 101 2.02 21.55 1.70
C PRO A 101 2.96 21.77 0.51
N ASP A 102 3.96 20.92 0.37
CA ASP A 102 4.91 20.97 -0.75
C ASP A 102 4.41 20.24 -1.99
N PHE A 103 3.29 19.54 -1.90
CA PHE A 103 2.71 18.82 -3.02
C PHE A 103 1.84 19.78 -3.84
N ASN A 104 2.45 20.46 -4.81
CA ASN A 104 1.73 21.30 -5.76
C ASN A 104 0.90 20.44 -6.72
N LEU A 105 -0.38 20.76 -6.92
CA LEU A 105 -1.23 20.07 -7.89
C LEU A 105 -0.81 20.30 -9.35
N ASN A 106 -0.05 21.36 -9.62
CA ASN A 106 0.60 21.60 -10.92
C ASN A 106 2.00 20.96 -10.97
N PHE A 107 2.12 19.74 -10.45
CA PHE A 107 3.38 19.06 -10.23
C PHE A 107 4.14 18.63 -11.51
N ALA A 108 3.62 18.90 -12.70
CA ALA A 108 4.34 18.59 -13.93
C ALA A 108 5.72 19.28 -13.98
N ASP A 109 5.80 20.54 -13.54
CA ASP A 109 7.06 21.28 -13.48
C ASP A 109 7.98 20.77 -12.34
N ASP A 110 7.39 20.29 -11.25
CA ASP A 110 8.12 19.77 -10.08
C ASP A 110 8.57 18.31 -10.30
N MET A 111 7.94 17.56 -11.22
CA MET A 111 8.21 16.16 -11.49
C MET A 111 9.65 15.92 -11.90
N ALA A 112 10.16 16.68 -12.86
CA ALA A 112 11.52 16.52 -13.34
C ALA A 112 12.56 16.72 -12.21
N GLY A 113 12.32 17.70 -11.33
CA GLY A 113 13.15 17.96 -10.15
C GLY A 113 13.11 16.80 -9.15
N LEU A 114 11.93 16.25 -8.89
CA LEU A 114 11.78 15.09 -8.00
C LEU A 114 12.48 13.85 -8.59
N LEU A 115 12.23 13.53 -9.85
CA LEU A 115 12.87 12.39 -10.52
C LEU A 115 14.41 12.54 -10.52
N ALA A 116 14.94 13.73 -10.78
CA ALA A 116 16.37 13.99 -10.71
C ALA A 116 16.94 13.76 -9.29
N ASN A 117 16.21 14.14 -8.24
CA ASN A 117 16.61 13.87 -6.86
C ASN A 117 16.56 12.38 -6.54
N MET A 118 15.51 11.65 -6.93
CA MET A 118 15.39 10.20 -6.71
C MET A 118 16.49 9.42 -7.46
N ILE A 119 16.90 9.87 -8.65
CA ILE A 119 18.06 9.31 -9.38
C ILE A 119 19.35 9.56 -8.60
N LYS A 120 19.56 10.79 -8.12
CA LYS A 120 20.76 11.18 -7.36
C LYS A 120 20.91 10.39 -6.07
N GLU A 121 19.81 10.08 -5.41
CA GLU A 121 19.77 9.23 -4.21
C GLU A 121 19.82 7.72 -4.55
N GLY A 122 19.81 7.36 -5.83
CA GLY A 122 19.92 5.98 -6.32
C GLY A 122 18.65 5.14 -6.15
N ILE A 123 17.51 5.76 -5.87
CA ILE A 123 16.21 5.04 -5.66
C ILE A 123 15.65 4.55 -7.00
N ILE A 124 15.80 5.38 -8.04
CA ILE A 124 15.34 5.08 -9.40
C ILE A 124 16.47 5.17 -10.39
N THR A 125 16.30 4.49 -11.50
CA THR A 125 17.19 4.60 -12.67
C THR A 125 16.47 5.30 -13.82
N ARG A 126 17.25 5.94 -14.69
CA ARG A 126 16.80 6.55 -15.93
C ARG A 126 17.51 5.87 -17.11
N PHE A 127 16.76 5.52 -18.14
CA PHE A 127 17.28 4.98 -19.38
C PHE A 127 16.88 5.86 -20.55
N GLU A 128 17.88 6.31 -21.33
CA GLU A 128 17.74 7.24 -22.46
C GLU A 128 18.15 6.63 -23.80
N GLY A 129 18.45 5.31 -23.84
CA GLY A 129 18.92 4.61 -25.02
C GLY A 129 17.83 4.24 -26.03
N GLY A 130 16.60 4.64 -25.82
CA GLY A 130 15.44 4.37 -26.68
C GLY A 130 14.80 5.63 -27.26
N PRO A 131 13.67 5.50 -27.95
CA PRO A 131 12.94 6.65 -28.50
C PRO A 131 12.37 7.59 -27.42
N GLU A 132 12.13 7.07 -26.21
CA GLU A 132 11.63 7.81 -25.06
C GLU A 132 12.48 7.52 -23.82
N THR A 133 12.61 8.51 -22.95
CA THR A 133 13.24 8.34 -21.64
C THR A 133 12.29 7.63 -20.71
N VAL A 134 12.78 6.59 -20.03
CA VAL A 134 12.00 5.83 -19.06
C VAL A 134 12.68 5.79 -17.70
N TYR A 135 11.85 5.66 -16.65
CA TYR A 135 12.25 5.62 -15.25
C TYR A 135 11.73 4.35 -14.60
N GLY A 136 12.56 3.70 -13.81
CA GLY A 136 12.20 2.49 -13.07
C GLY A 136 12.86 2.45 -11.71
N ILE A 137 12.36 1.60 -10.83
CA ILE A 137 13.00 1.34 -9.52
C ILE A 137 14.39 0.74 -9.78
N ALA A 138 15.41 1.29 -9.14
CA ALA A 138 16.78 0.77 -9.26
C ALA A 138 16.88 -0.62 -8.61
N GLU A 139 17.80 -1.45 -9.11
CA GLU A 139 18.03 -2.79 -8.60
C GLU A 139 18.34 -2.75 -7.09
N GLY A 140 17.65 -3.57 -6.31
CA GLY A 140 17.77 -3.62 -4.85
C GLY A 140 17.18 -2.44 -4.09
N GLN A 141 16.55 -1.45 -4.76
CA GLN A 141 15.98 -0.27 -4.11
C GLN A 141 14.47 -0.34 -3.87
N ALA A 142 13.81 -1.42 -4.27
CA ALA A 142 12.40 -1.63 -3.98
C ALA A 142 12.03 -1.47 -2.50
N PRO A 143 12.84 -1.90 -1.51
CA PRO A 143 12.55 -1.67 -0.09
C PRO A 143 12.50 -0.18 0.28
N ILE A 144 13.37 0.66 -0.29
CA ILE A 144 13.39 2.10 -0.03
C ILE A 144 12.17 2.78 -0.66
N ALA A 145 11.85 2.45 -1.91
CA ALA A 145 10.64 2.93 -2.56
C ALA A 145 9.38 2.49 -1.80
N SER A 146 9.36 1.24 -1.29
CA SER A 146 8.28 0.72 -0.45
C SER A 146 8.15 1.45 0.88
N PHE A 147 9.25 1.92 1.49
CA PHE A 147 9.18 2.76 2.68
C PHE A 147 8.35 4.02 2.43
N TYR A 148 8.59 4.74 1.33
CA TYR A 148 7.79 5.90 0.95
C TYR A 148 6.33 5.53 0.70
N ARG A 149 6.06 4.49 -0.08
CA ARG A 149 4.69 3.99 -0.33
C ARG A 149 3.97 3.64 0.98
N ASN A 150 4.65 2.97 1.91
CA ASN A 150 4.04 2.50 3.16
C ASN A 150 3.56 3.65 4.06
N THR A 151 4.09 4.88 3.88
CA THR A 151 3.55 6.05 4.60
C THR A 151 2.12 6.42 4.19
N ILE A 152 1.67 6.01 3.00
CA ILE A 152 0.35 6.37 2.45
C ILE A 152 -0.51 5.16 2.05
N VAL A 153 0.00 3.94 2.13
CA VAL A 153 -0.68 2.73 1.65
C VAL A 153 -2.03 2.50 2.34
N HIS A 154 -2.15 2.90 3.60
CA HIS A 154 -3.37 2.76 4.39
C HIS A 154 -4.56 3.54 3.80
N PHE A 155 -4.33 4.63 3.07
CA PHE A 155 -5.40 5.36 2.38
C PHE A 155 -6.03 4.55 1.24
N PHE A 156 -5.27 3.64 0.64
CA PHE A 156 -5.71 2.84 -0.51
C PHE A 156 -6.36 1.51 -0.10
N LEU A 157 -6.29 1.16 1.19
CA LEU A 157 -6.63 -0.17 1.69
C LEU A 157 -8.06 -0.60 1.37
N THR A 158 -9.05 0.25 1.68
CA THR A 158 -10.47 -0.04 1.43
C THR A 158 -10.72 -0.36 -0.04
N ARG A 159 -10.17 0.45 -0.93
CA ARG A 159 -10.26 0.25 -2.38
C ARG A 159 -9.55 -1.04 -2.82
N ALA A 160 -8.34 -1.28 -2.32
CA ALA A 160 -7.54 -2.44 -2.67
C ALA A 160 -8.22 -3.75 -2.25
N VAL A 161 -8.80 -3.81 -1.05
CA VAL A 161 -9.57 -4.98 -0.59
C VAL A 161 -10.80 -5.20 -1.45
N ALA A 162 -11.56 -4.14 -1.79
CA ALA A 162 -12.72 -4.25 -2.67
C ALA A 162 -12.37 -4.80 -4.06
N GLU A 163 -11.26 -4.34 -4.65
CA GLU A 163 -10.78 -4.83 -5.95
C GLU A 163 -10.40 -6.31 -5.89
N LEU A 164 -9.67 -6.73 -4.85
CA LEU A 164 -9.27 -8.14 -4.71
C LEU A 164 -10.47 -9.05 -4.47
N ALA A 165 -11.43 -8.63 -3.65
CA ALA A 165 -12.67 -9.40 -3.44
C ALA A 165 -13.49 -9.52 -4.72
N LEU A 166 -13.62 -8.45 -5.53
CA LEU A 166 -14.25 -8.50 -6.85
C LEU A 166 -13.50 -9.43 -7.81
N LEU A 167 -12.17 -9.42 -7.76
CA LEU A 167 -11.34 -10.30 -8.59
C LEU A 167 -11.59 -11.78 -8.23
N ALA A 168 -11.58 -12.12 -6.94
CA ALA A 168 -11.87 -13.46 -6.46
C ALA A 168 -13.24 -13.96 -6.92
N VAL A 169 -14.28 -13.11 -6.79
CA VAL A 169 -15.62 -13.42 -7.32
C VAL A 169 -15.61 -13.64 -8.84
N SER A 170 -14.84 -12.84 -9.58
CA SER A 170 -14.78 -12.94 -11.06
C SER A 170 -14.14 -14.24 -11.56
N GLU A 171 -13.34 -14.91 -10.74
CA GLU A 171 -12.65 -16.16 -11.07
C GLU A 171 -13.51 -17.38 -10.76
N GLN A 172 -14.60 -17.22 -10.01
CA GLN A 172 -15.51 -18.32 -9.70
C GLN A 172 -16.33 -18.74 -10.91
N ARG A 173 -16.34 -20.05 -11.14
CA ARG A 173 -17.11 -20.68 -12.26
C ARG A 173 -18.57 -20.99 -11.91
N ARG A 174 -19.01 -20.81 -10.67
CA ARG A 174 -20.37 -21.16 -10.23
C ARG A 174 -21.09 -19.93 -9.69
N ALA A 175 -22.26 -19.64 -10.27
CA ALA A 175 -23.15 -18.55 -9.87
C ALA A 175 -23.96 -18.94 -8.62
N VAL A 176 -23.36 -18.98 -7.44
CA VAL A 176 -24.08 -19.18 -6.18
C VAL A 176 -23.72 -18.05 -5.23
N ALA A 177 -24.72 -17.24 -4.86
CA ALA A 177 -24.60 -16.20 -3.83
C ALA A 177 -23.36 -15.28 -4.01
N THR A 178 -23.20 -14.68 -5.19
CA THR A 178 -22.01 -13.88 -5.55
C THR A 178 -21.77 -12.71 -4.62
N LEU A 179 -22.82 -12.07 -4.10
CA LEU A 179 -22.69 -10.98 -3.15
C LEU A 179 -22.23 -11.48 -1.76
N ASP A 180 -22.77 -12.61 -1.30
CA ASP A 180 -22.35 -13.21 -0.02
C ASP A 180 -20.88 -13.66 -0.10
N HIS A 181 -20.48 -14.19 -1.24
CA HIS A 181 -19.07 -14.56 -1.48
C HIS A 181 -18.17 -13.32 -1.48
N PHE A 182 -18.58 -12.24 -2.13
CA PHE A 182 -17.82 -10.97 -2.09
C PHE A 182 -17.57 -10.51 -0.65
N TRP A 183 -18.61 -10.52 0.19
CA TRP A 183 -18.47 -10.12 1.59
C TRP A 183 -17.64 -11.11 2.41
N ALA A 184 -17.69 -12.40 2.07
CA ALA A 184 -16.80 -13.39 2.68
C ALA A 184 -15.34 -13.09 2.35
N GLU A 185 -15.01 -12.84 1.08
CA GLU A 185 -13.67 -12.46 0.64
C GLU A 185 -13.16 -11.16 1.30
N VAL A 186 -14.02 -10.15 1.43
CA VAL A 186 -13.70 -8.91 2.16
C VAL A 186 -13.29 -9.20 3.60
N ARG A 187 -14.04 -10.07 4.30
CA ARG A 187 -13.72 -10.44 5.69
C ARG A 187 -12.43 -11.25 5.78
N GLU A 188 -12.23 -12.19 4.87
CA GLU A 188 -11.02 -13.01 4.81
C GLU A 188 -9.78 -12.16 4.54
N LEU A 189 -9.83 -11.23 3.60
CA LEU A 189 -8.73 -10.30 3.32
C LEU A 189 -8.46 -9.37 4.51
N ARG A 190 -9.51 -8.85 5.16
CA ARG A 190 -9.36 -8.05 6.38
C ARG A 190 -8.67 -8.86 7.49
N ASP A 191 -9.08 -10.10 7.69
CA ASP A 191 -8.52 -10.96 8.72
C ASP A 191 -7.10 -11.42 8.38
N LEU A 192 -6.78 -11.61 7.10
CA LEU A 192 -5.43 -11.90 6.64
C LEU A 192 -4.47 -10.74 6.95
N PHE A 193 -4.87 -9.51 6.67
CA PHE A 193 -4.00 -8.34 6.80
C PHE A 193 -4.18 -7.56 8.10
N LYS A 194 -4.90 -8.10 9.09
CA LYS A 194 -5.16 -7.39 10.38
C LYS A 194 -3.92 -7.09 11.22
N PHE A 195 -2.81 -7.74 10.96
CA PHE A 195 -1.53 -7.47 11.63
C PHE A 195 -0.67 -6.43 10.91
N GLU A 196 -1.01 -6.14 9.65
CA GLU A 196 -0.29 -5.17 8.82
C GLU A 196 -0.98 -3.79 8.83
N PHE A 197 -2.31 -3.77 8.98
CA PHE A 197 -3.11 -2.56 8.87
C PHE A 197 -4.11 -2.42 10.00
N PHE A 198 -4.45 -1.16 10.29
CA PHE A 198 -5.54 -0.83 11.19
C PHE A 198 -6.87 -0.84 10.45
N TYR A 199 -7.80 -1.61 10.96
CA TYR A 199 -9.16 -1.70 10.43
C TYR A 199 -10.16 -1.19 11.47
N PRO A 200 -11.25 -0.55 11.07
CA PRO A 200 -12.40 -0.35 11.94
C PRO A 200 -13.06 -1.70 12.25
N ASP A 201 -14.15 -1.68 13.02
CA ASP A 201 -14.92 -2.91 13.20
C ASP A 201 -15.47 -3.44 11.85
N THR A 202 -15.91 -4.69 11.85
CA THR A 202 -16.31 -5.37 10.61
C THR A 202 -17.45 -4.65 9.90
N GLN A 203 -18.45 -4.18 10.65
CA GLN A 203 -19.62 -3.51 10.08
C GLN A 203 -19.24 -2.16 9.47
N GLU A 204 -18.44 -1.38 10.18
CA GLU A 204 -17.94 -0.10 9.68
C GLU A 204 -17.06 -0.29 8.44
N PHE A 205 -16.21 -1.31 8.43
CA PHE A 205 -15.37 -1.61 7.27
C PHE A 205 -16.20 -1.99 6.04
N GLU A 206 -17.23 -2.83 6.21
CA GLU A 206 -18.16 -3.18 5.13
C GLU A 206 -18.89 -1.95 4.59
N GLN A 207 -19.30 -1.03 5.46
CA GLN A 207 -19.89 0.26 5.04
C GLN A 207 -18.91 1.12 4.25
N GLN A 208 -17.64 1.14 4.63
CA GLN A 208 -16.59 1.87 3.89
C GLN A 208 -16.37 1.26 2.50
N ILE A 209 -16.35 -0.06 2.38
CA ILE A 209 -16.28 -0.78 1.11
C ILE A 209 -17.48 -0.45 0.22
N ASP A 210 -18.69 -0.51 0.76
CA ASP A 210 -19.90 -0.18 0.02
C ASP A 210 -19.88 1.26 -0.49
N ALA A 211 -19.57 2.21 0.39
CA ALA A 211 -19.47 3.61 0.03
C ALA A 211 -18.39 3.88 -1.02
N GLU A 212 -17.28 3.14 -0.97
CA GLU A 212 -16.20 3.26 -1.93
C GLU A 212 -16.63 2.76 -3.32
N LEU A 213 -17.26 1.60 -3.40
CA LEU A 213 -17.74 1.04 -4.68
C LEU A 213 -18.90 1.84 -5.28
N CYS A 214 -19.81 2.36 -4.43
CA CYS A 214 -20.92 3.20 -4.85
C CYS A 214 -20.48 4.50 -5.56
N ARG A 215 -19.26 4.99 -5.31
CA ARG A 215 -18.73 6.20 -5.98
C ARG A 215 -18.54 5.99 -7.47
N ASP A 216 -18.07 4.80 -7.87
CA ASP A 216 -17.79 4.47 -9.28
C ASP A 216 -18.94 3.72 -9.93
N GLU A 217 -19.69 2.91 -9.17
CA GLU A 217 -20.86 2.15 -9.64
C GLU A 217 -21.95 2.09 -8.56
N PRO A 218 -22.91 3.02 -8.57
CA PRO A 218 -23.96 3.07 -7.54
C PRO A 218 -24.83 1.81 -7.44
N ARG A 219 -24.87 0.98 -8.50
CA ARG A 219 -25.65 -0.27 -8.53
C ARG A 219 -24.78 -1.51 -8.43
N TRP A 220 -23.57 -1.39 -7.91
CA TRP A 220 -22.61 -2.48 -7.89
C TRP A 220 -23.15 -3.76 -7.24
N GLN A 221 -23.90 -3.66 -6.14
CA GLN A 221 -24.49 -4.84 -5.46
C GLN A 221 -25.52 -5.55 -6.33
N SER A 222 -26.43 -4.81 -6.97
CA SER A 222 -27.42 -5.37 -7.88
C SER A 222 -26.74 -6.05 -9.07
N LEU A 223 -25.76 -5.38 -9.67
CA LEU A 223 -25.00 -5.95 -10.79
C LEU A 223 -24.28 -7.23 -10.40
N LEU A 224 -23.62 -7.24 -9.24
CA LEU A 224 -22.89 -8.40 -8.75
C LEU A 224 -23.83 -9.58 -8.46
N SER A 225 -25.02 -9.30 -7.91
CA SER A 225 -26.04 -10.32 -7.63
C SER A 225 -26.65 -10.97 -8.86
N GLU A 226 -26.64 -10.27 -10.02
CA GLU A 226 -27.17 -10.80 -11.26
C GLU A 226 -26.28 -11.89 -11.86
N ARG A 227 -24.95 -11.65 -11.91
CA ARG A 227 -23.96 -12.56 -12.53
C ARG A 227 -22.56 -12.36 -11.95
N PRO A 228 -21.77 -13.42 -11.72
CA PRO A 228 -20.37 -13.30 -11.32
C PRO A 228 -19.50 -12.50 -12.30
N ASP A 229 -19.77 -12.63 -13.59
CA ASP A 229 -19.04 -11.90 -14.66
C ASP A 229 -19.17 -10.38 -14.52
N ASN A 230 -20.22 -9.89 -13.86
CA ASN A 230 -20.39 -8.46 -13.58
C ASN A 230 -19.33 -7.92 -12.62
N ALA A 231 -18.64 -8.77 -11.84
CA ALA A 231 -17.49 -8.35 -11.05
C ALA A 231 -16.39 -7.71 -11.93
N ARG A 232 -16.12 -8.29 -13.09
CA ARG A 232 -15.16 -7.72 -14.06
C ARG A 232 -15.63 -6.39 -14.64
N LEU A 233 -16.94 -6.24 -14.88
CA LEU A 233 -17.51 -4.96 -15.32
C LEU A 233 -17.31 -3.90 -14.26
N ILE A 234 -17.54 -4.22 -12.99
CA ILE A 234 -17.34 -3.29 -11.87
C ILE A 234 -15.86 -2.94 -11.78
N ILE A 235 -14.93 -3.93 -11.74
CA ILE A 235 -13.48 -3.68 -11.71
C ILE A 235 -13.04 -2.75 -12.85
N ASN A 236 -13.60 -2.91 -14.05
CA ASN A 236 -13.22 -2.08 -15.20
C ASN A 236 -13.68 -0.63 -15.08
N ARG A 237 -14.69 -0.35 -14.25
CA ARG A 237 -15.16 1.02 -13.96
C ARG A 237 -14.35 1.69 -12.84
N LEU A 238 -13.67 0.90 -12.01
CA LEU A 238 -12.83 1.42 -10.95
C LEU A 238 -11.59 2.14 -11.51
N SER A 239 -11.36 3.38 -11.06
CA SER A 239 -10.18 4.17 -11.43
C SER A 239 -9.76 5.07 -10.27
N PRO A 240 -8.47 5.05 -9.86
CA PRO A 240 -7.43 4.11 -10.26
C PRO A 240 -7.66 2.70 -9.75
N LYS A 241 -6.93 1.73 -10.30
CA LYS A 241 -6.83 0.37 -9.75
C LYS A 241 -5.70 0.35 -8.75
N LEU A 242 -6.00 0.03 -7.50
CA LEU A 242 -5.07 0.18 -6.39
C LEU A 242 -4.73 -1.14 -5.68
N GLY A 243 -5.47 -2.22 -5.97
CA GLY A 243 -5.27 -3.52 -5.33
C GLY A 243 -3.84 -4.03 -5.51
N HIS A 244 -3.34 -4.01 -6.74
CA HIS A 244 -1.98 -4.45 -7.05
C HIS A 244 -0.89 -3.54 -6.47
N VAL A 245 -1.15 -2.25 -6.36
CA VAL A 245 -0.18 -1.27 -5.82
C VAL A 245 -0.06 -1.36 -4.30
N ALA A 246 -1.21 -1.54 -3.64
CA ALA A 246 -1.29 -1.50 -2.18
C ALA A 246 -0.99 -2.85 -1.52
N LEU A 247 -1.52 -3.96 -2.04
CA LEU A 247 -1.57 -5.23 -1.33
C LEU A 247 -0.74 -6.36 -1.93
N THR A 248 -0.30 -6.28 -3.20
CA THR A 248 0.42 -7.39 -3.85
C THR A 248 1.62 -7.85 -3.04
N ILE A 249 2.48 -6.95 -2.59
CA ILE A 249 3.69 -7.33 -1.86
C ILE A 249 3.37 -8.05 -0.53
N PHE A 250 2.30 -7.68 0.14
CA PHE A 250 1.85 -8.34 1.36
C PHE A 250 1.30 -9.73 1.04
N ALA A 251 0.45 -9.84 0.00
CA ALA A 251 -0.10 -11.12 -0.45
C ALA A 251 1.01 -12.10 -0.90
N GLU A 252 2.00 -11.61 -1.63
CA GLU A 252 3.18 -12.40 -2.03
C GLU A 252 3.98 -12.89 -0.83
N ALA A 253 4.23 -12.02 0.16
CA ALA A 253 4.93 -12.40 1.38
C ALA A 253 4.16 -13.46 2.18
N TYR A 254 2.85 -13.30 2.33
CA TYR A 254 1.99 -14.30 2.98
C TYR A 254 1.95 -15.62 2.20
N SER A 255 1.90 -15.57 0.86
CA SER A 255 1.95 -16.76 0.01
C SER A 255 3.26 -17.53 0.20
N VAL A 256 4.41 -16.84 0.20
CA VAL A 256 5.73 -17.43 0.47
C VAL A 256 5.76 -18.06 1.87
N GLY A 257 5.30 -17.35 2.89
CA GLY A 257 5.27 -17.86 4.27
C GLY A 257 4.38 -19.11 4.40
N THR A 258 3.19 -19.07 3.81
CA THR A 258 2.24 -20.20 3.82
C THR A 258 2.81 -21.42 3.09
N ASP A 259 3.42 -21.24 1.92
CA ASP A 259 4.05 -22.32 1.16
C ASP A 259 5.17 -23.03 1.97
N ILE A 260 5.89 -22.30 2.78
CA ILE A 260 6.94 -22.88 3.66
C ILE A 260 6.31 -23.56 4.86
N LEU A 261 5.27 -22.98 5.49
CA LEU A 261 4.56 -23.59 6.62
C LEU A 261 3.90 -24.91 6.23
N LEU A 262 3.25 -24.98 5.05
CA LEU A 262 2.62 -26.20 4.55
C LEU A 262 3.60 -27.35 4.30
N ARG A 263 4.89 -27.06 4.20
CA ARG A 263 5.97 -28.06 4.03
C ARG A 263 6.66 -28.41 5.34
N GLN A 264 6.35 -27.69 6.42
CA GLN A 264 6.91 -27.99 7.75
C GLN A 264 6.20 -29.23 8.30
N PRO A 265 6.94 -30.25 8.80
CA PRO A 265 6.34 -31.39 9.50
C PRO A 265 5.63 -30.93 10.77
N ASP A 266 4.45 -31.49 11.05
CA ASP A 266 3.59 -31.11 12.18
C ASP A 266 4.23 -31.37 13.56
N ASP A 267 5.17 -32.32 13.62
CA ASP A 267 5.88 -32.77 14.82
C ASP A 267 7.20 -32.03 15.08
N GLU A 268 7.64 -31.18 14.17
CA GLU A 268 8.85 -30.40 14.34
C GLU A 268 8.54 -28.98 14.86
N PRO A 269 9.20 -28.54 15.96
CA PRO A 269 9.02 -27.18 16.44
C PRO A 269 9.54 -26.18 15.41
N LEU A 270 8.81 -25.08 15.21
CA LEU A 270 9.20 -24.01 14.31
C LEU A 270 10.34 -23.17 14.91
N ASP A 271 11.51 -23.20 14.30
CA ASP A 271 12.59 -22.25 14.57
C ASP A 271 12.36 -21.00 13.72
N GLU A 272 12.14 -19.85 14.37
CA GLU A 272 11.79 -18.59 13.72
C GLU A 272 12.89 -18.12 12.76
N ALA A 273 14.16 -18.19 13.16
CA ALA A 273 15.27 -17.73 12.33
C ALA A 273 15.43 -18.61 11.07
N ALA A 274 15.38 -19.93 11.25
CA ALA A 274 15.42 -20.87 10.13
C ALA A 274 14.19 -20.75 9.21
N PHE A 275 13.03 -20.41 9.75
CA PHE A 275 11.82 -20.15 8.96
C PHE A 275 11.97 -18.89 8.10
N ILE A 276 12.46 -17.78 8.67
CA ILE A 276 12.72 -16.54 7.92
C ILE A 276 13.73 -16.79 6.80
N ASP A 277 14.83 -17.47 7.07
CA ASP A 277 15.85 -17.77 6.06
C ASP A 277 15.29 -18.64 4.90
N ARG A 278 14.43 -19.62 5.22
CA ARG A 278 13.72 -20.41 4.21
C ARG A 278 12.77 -19.57 3.38
N CYS A 279 11.99 -18.66 4.01
CA CYS A 279 11.09 -17.74 3.32
C CYS A 279 11.87 -16.83 2.37
N MET A 280 13.00 -16.26 2.81
CA MET A 280 13.84 -15.40 1.98
C MET A 280 14.42 -16.14 0.78
N SER A 281 14.89 -17.36 0.97
CA SER A 281 15.44 -18.20 -0.09
C SER A 281 14.37 -18.62 -1.09
N TYR A 282 13.21 -19.05 -0.59
CA TYR A 282 12.09 -19.47 -1.44
C TYR A 282 11.46 -18.28 -2.19
N GLY A 283 11.28 -17.14 -1.53
CA GLY A 283 10.79 -15.92 -2.17
C GLY A 283 11.72 -15.47 -3.31
N ARG A 284 13.05 -15.51 -3.09
CA ARG A 284 14.02 -15.24 -4.17
C ARG A 284 13.88 -16.22 -5.33
N GLN A 285 13.70 -17.51 -5.06
CA GLN A 285 13.44 -18.50 -6.09
C GLN A 285 12.15 -18.22 -6.86
N ALA A 286 11.06 -17.93 -6.15
CA ALA A 286 9.76 -17.63 -6.74
C ALA A 286 9.83 -16.38 -7.65
N TYR A 287 10.52 -15.33 -7.19
CA TYR A 287 10.80 -14.13 -7.99
C TYR A 287 11.59 -14.44 -9.27
N LEU A 288 12.68 -15.21 -9.18
CA LEU A 288 13.46 -15.59 -10.34
C LEU A 288 12.66 -16.45 -11.33
N GLN A 289 11.67 -17.20 -10.85
CA GLN A 289 10.73 -17.99 -11.65
C GLN A 289 9.54 -17.17 -12.15
N ARG A 290 9.43 -15.87 -11.81
CA ARG A 290 8.32 -14.99 -12.12
C ARG A 290 6.95 -15.53 -11.63
N ARG A 291 6.96 -16.14 -10.46
CA ARG A 291 5.76 -16.61 -9.77
C ARG A 291 5.20 -15.54 -8.82
N ILE A 292 6.06 -14.65 -8.40
CA ILE A 292 5.80 -13.43 -7.65
C ILE A 292 6.60 -12.30 -8.27
#